data_0d259c60394ad1d471d7ca25a1e352ce
#
_entry.id   0d259c60394ad1d471d7ca25a1e352ce
#
_cell.length_a   1.000
_cell.length_b   1.000
_cell.length_c   1.000
_cell.angle_alpha   90.00
_cell.angle_beta   90.00
_cell.angle_gamma   90.00
#
_symmetry.space_group_name_H-M   'P 1'
#
loop_
_entity.id
_entity.type
_entity.pdbx_description
1 polymer ?
#
loop_
_entity_poly.entity_id
_entity_poly.type
_entity_poly.pdbx_seq_one_letter_code
_entity_poly.pdbx_strand_id
1 'polypeptide(L)'
;MGRTAIDPKNLPYANGDFYAFEEVLSAPERARLHDVRDWLAKEVRPIAVDYWNRGEFPMELIPKLAELDVVSPVRRQGFSNLLAGLLHAEFTRADTSIATFMGVHDGLFTGSIEALASQEQQDAWLPDIYSLKKIGAFGLTEPLGGSDVAGGTRTTAIRDGESWILNGAKRWIGNATFSDWVVIYARDVADNQVKGFLVDTTLEGYQATKIENKISLRAVQNADITLDNVVVPDEFHLKGSNSFKDTNKVLKVTRLAVAWQAVGQQMAAFDVARRYAVERHQFGKPLASFQLVQEQLVQILGNTVASMGMMVRLAQLEDAGAAKDEQSALAKAFTTARMRESVALGRSILGGNGIVTDYEMAKIFADAEAIYSYEGTREINSLVTGRAITGIAAFV
;
A
#
# COMPACT_ATOMS: atom_id res chain seq x y z
N MET A 1 24.56 34.05 22.84
CA MET A 1 23.81 32.81 23.14
C MET A 1 24.50 31.66 22.42
N GLY A 2 25.17 30.76 23.14
CA GLY A 2 25.84 29.60 22.58
C GLY A 2 24.77 28.69 21.93
N ARG A 3 24.92 28.40 20.62
CA ARG A 3 24.07 27.42 19.92
C ARG A 3 24.41 26.06 20.49
N THR A 4 23.49 25.46 21.23
CA THR A 4 23.57 24.02 21.57
C THR A 4 23.73 23.26 20.28
N ALA A 5 24.76 22.41 20.17
CA ALA A 5 24.93 21.54 19.02
C ALA A 5 23.70 20.63 18.92
N ILE A 6 23.01 20.65 17.78
CA ILE A 6 21.84 19.80 17.54
C ILE A 6 22.39 18.39 17.27
N ASP A 7 21.95 17.40 18.07
CA ASP A 7 22.24 16.00 17.81
C ASP A 7 21.37 15.51 16.63
N PRO A 8 21.97 15.09 15.50
CA PRO A 8 21.20 14.59 14.35
C PRO A 8 20.35 13.35 14.64
N LYS A 9 20.69 12.61 15.69
CA LYS A 9 19.96 11.41 16.11
C LYS A 9 18.74 11.74 16.98
N ASN A 10 18.66 12.96 17.51
CA ASN A 10 17.61 13.39 18.44
C ASN A 10 16.99 14.71 17.98
N LEU A 11 16.53 14.76 16.74
CA LEU A 11 15.84 15.91 16.19
C LEU A 11 14.39 15.98 16.71
N PRO A 12 13.86 17.18 17.03
CA PRO A 12 12.46 17.33 17.45
C PRO A 12 11.50 16.93 16.30
N TYR A 13 10.25 16.66 16.65
CA TYR A 13 9.18 16.33 15.69
C TYR A 13 9.56 15.16 14.77
N ALA A 14 9.94 14.03 15.36
CA ALA A 14 10.16 12.80 14.63
C ALA A 14 8.95 12.48 13.74
N ASN A 15 9.18 11.81 12.62
CA ASN A 15 8.15 11.35 11.69
C ASN A 15 7.34 12.47 11.01
N GLY A 16 7.67 13.76 11.22
CA GLY A 16 6.87 14.87 10.70
C GLY A 16 5.53 15.06 11.40
N ASP A 17 5.29 14.40 12.55
CA ASP A 17 4.08 14.63 13.36
C ASP A 17 4.18 15.94 14.16
N PHE A 18 4.09 17.03 13.42
CA PHE A 18 4.29 18.37 13.96
C PHE A 18 3.10 18.86 14.78
N TYR A 19 1.93 18.31 14.55
CA TYR A 19 0.68 18.66 15.25
C TYR A 19 0.21 17.60 16.25
N ALA A 20 1.09 16.62 16.59
CA ALA A 20 0.81 15.59 17.57
C ALA A 20 -0.46 14.76 17.26
N PHE A 21 -0.64 14.38 16.01
CA PHE A 21 -1.79 13.58 15.57
C PHE A 21 -1.86 12.21 16.26
N GLU A 22 -0.71 11.66 16.67
CA GLU A 22 -0.67 10.40 17.43
C GLU A 22 -1.35 10.51 18.80
N GLU A 23 -1.50 11.72 19.36
CA GLU A 23 -2.23 11.93 20.64
C GLU A 23 -3.74 11.69 20.53
N VAL A 24 -4.29 11.64 19.30
CA VAL A 24 -5.69 11.30 19.04
C VAL A 24 -5.97 9.82 19.32
N LEU A 25 -4.94 8.95 19.25
CA LEU A 25 -5.05 7.54 19.59
C LEU A 25 -5.28 7.34 21.11
N SER A 26 -6.01 6.27 21.46
CA SER A 26 -6.04 5.77 22.83
C SER A 26 -4.64 5.35 23.30
N ALA A 27 -4.41 5.31 24.62
CA ALA A 27 -3.11 4.92 25.15
C ALA A 27 -2.64 3.51 24.71
N PRO A 28 -3.50 2.47 24.67
CA PRO A 28 -3.13 1.16 24.13
C PRO A 28 -2.75 1.20 22.64
N GLU A 29 -3.52 1.95 21.83
CA GLU A 29 -3.24 2.08 20.40
C GLU A 29 -1.94 2.82 20.13
N ARG A 30 -1.66 3.87 20.88
CA ARG A 30 -0.39 4.60 20.77
C ARG A 30 0.80 3.74 21.18
N ALA A 31 0.67 2.94 22.24
CA ALA A 31 1.70 1.96 22.60
C ALA A 31 1.93 0.96 21.46
N ARG A 32 0.86 0.43 20.88
CA ARG A 32 0.93 -0.48 19.74
C ARG A 32 1.63 0.13 18.52
N LEU A 33 1.31 1.38 18.19
CA LEU A 33 1.97 2.11 17.11
C LEU A 33 3.49 2.23 17.36
N HIS A 34 3.88 2.55 18.58
CA HIS A 34 5.29 2.67 18.95
C HIS A 34 6.01 1.33 18.88
N ASP A 35 5.42 0.25 19.37
CA ASP A 35 5.98 -1.10 19.30
C ASP A 35 6.25 -1.52 17.85
N VAL A 36 5.27 -1.28 16.95
CA VAL A 36 5.44 -1.58 15.52
C VAL A 36 6.51 -0.70 14.88
N ARG A 37 6.54 0.60 15.21
CA ARG A 37 7.57 1.53 14.74
C ARG A 37 8.97 1.10 15.12
N ASP A 38 9.18 0.71 16.37
CA ASP A 38 10.49 0.26 16.87
C ASP A 38 10.90 -1.06 16.22
N TRP A 39 9.95 -1.98 16.04
CA TRP A 39 10.18 -3.22 15.31
C TRP A 39 10.60 -2.94 13.85
N LEU A 40 9.91 -2.07 13.14
CA LEU A 40 10.22 -1.69 11.76
C LEU A 40 11.61 -1.03 11.65
N ALA A 41 11.96 -0.18 12.60
CA ALA A 41 13.29 0.45 12.64
C ALA A 41 14.40 -0.56 12.85
N LYS A 42 14.14 -1.63 13.62
CA LYS A 42 15.13 -2.68 13.96
C LYS A 42 15.23 -3.75 12.89
N GLU A 43 14.10 -4.25 12.37
CA GLU A 43 14.07 -5.45 11.54
C GLU A 43 14.00 -5.13 10.02
N VAL A 44 13.37 -4.01 9.62
CA VAL A 44 13.10 -3.69 8.21
C VAL A 44 14.10 -2.68 7.65
N ARG A 45 14.24 -1.51 8.28
CA ARG A 45 15.09 -0.44 7.72
C ARG A 45 16.52 -0.84 7.41
N PRO A 46 17.23 -1.64 8.26
CA PRO A 46 18.62 -1.98 8.01
C PRO A 46 18.87 -2.80 6.74
N ILE A 47 17.87 -3.55 6.27
CA ILE A 47 17.99 -4.46 5.12
C ILE A 47 17.29 -3.94 3.86
N ALA A 48 16.44 -2.93 4.00
CA ALA A 48 15.51 -2.47 2.95
C ALA A 48 16.23 -2.06 1.65
N VAL A 49 17.31 -1.27 1.76
CA VAL A 49 18.07 -0.78 0.60
C VAL A 49 18.76 -1.92 -0.15
N ASP A 50 19.33 -2.88 0.57
CA ASP A 50 20.03 -4.00 0.00
C ASP A 50 19.08 -4.90 -0.81
N TYR A 51 17.96 -5.30 -0.22
CA TYR A 51 16.92 -6.09 -0.91
C TYR A 51 16.32 -5.33 -2.10
N TRP A 52 16.10 -4.03 -1.96
CA TRP A 52 15.63 -3.18 -3.06
C TRP A 52 16.63 -3.17 -4.23
N ASN A 53 17.93 -3.02 -3.95
CA ASN A 53 18.99 -3.01 -4.97
C ASN A 53 19.07 -4.35 -5.71
N ARG A 54 18.94 -5.47 -5.01
CA ARG A 54 18.90 -6.81 -5.61
C ARG A 54 17.60 -7.12 -6.33
N GLY A 55 16.51 -6.39 -6.04
CA GLY A 55 15.18 -6.71 -6.56
C GLY A 55 14.62 -8.01 -5.98
N GLU A 56 14.93 -8.32 -4.72
CA GLU A 56 14.52 -9.52 -3.99
C GLU A 56 13.64 -9.16 -2.80
N PHE A 57 12.73 -10.05 -2.44
CA PHE A 57 11.92 -9.90 -1.24
C PHE A 57 12.58 -10.60 -0.04
N PRO A 58 12.66 -9.97 1.14
CA PRO A 58 13.25 -10.57 2.34
C PRO A 58 12.31 -11.59 2.98
N MET A 59 12.31 -12.83 2.47
CA MET A 59 11.41 -13.92 2.90
C MET A 59 11.54 -14.21 4.41
N GLU A 60 12.70 -13.97 5.00
CA GLU A 60 12.95 -14.12 6.42
C GLU A 60 12.16 -13.15 7.32
N LEU A 61 11.57 -12.10 6.74
CA LEU A 61 10.67 -11.20 7.49
C LEU A 61 9.26 -11.79 7.69
N ILE A 62 8.82 -12.74 6.87
CA ILE A 62 7.45 -13.27 6.95
C ILE A 62 7.15 -13.88 8.33
N PRO A 63 7.98 -14.80 8.89
CA PRO A 63 7.74 -15.31 10.23
C PRO A 63 7.72 -14.23 11.31
N LYS A 64 8.60 -13.24 11.20
CA LYS A 64 8.67 -12.12 12.15
C LYS A 64 7.46 -11.18 12.04
N LEU A 65 6.91 -10.99 10.84
CA LEU A 65 5.66 -10.25 10.61
C LEU A 65 4.46 -11.01 11.20
N ALA A 66 4.46 -12.35 11.13
CA ALA A 66 3.45 -13.17 11.76
C ALA A 66 3.44 -13.00 13.30
N GLU A 67 4.63 -12.99 13.93
CA GLU A 67 4.78 -12.72 15.37
C GLU A 67 4.31 -11.30 15.75
N LEU A 68 4.49 -10.33 14.84
CA LEU A 68 4.07 -8.95 15.07
C LEU A 68 2.54 -8.80 15.08
N ASP A 69 1.78 -9.74 14.53
CA ASP A 69 0.31 -9.83 14.54
C ASP A 69 -0.39 -8.53 14.09
N VAL A 70 -0.09 -8.08 12.87
CA VAL A 70 -0.60 -6.81 12.31
C VAL A 70 -1.62 -6.99 11.18
N VAL A 71 -2.03 -8.22 10.85
CA VAL A 71 -3.03 -8.50 9.81
C VAL A 71 -4.43 -8.25 10.35
N SER A 72 -5.23 -7.46 9.63
CA SER A 72 -6.63 -7.11 9.96
C SER A 72 -6.85 -6.59 11.39
N PRO A 73 -6.09 -5.55 11.84
CA PRO A 73 -6.10 -5.12 13.24
C PRO A 73 -7.45 -4.54 13.67
N VAL A 74 -8.19 -3.90 12.76
CA VAL A 74 -9.53 -3.34 13.05
C VAL A 74 -10.52 -4.45 13.34
N ARG A 75 -10.60 -5.45 12.46
CA ARG A 75 -11.60 -6.54 12.60
C ARG A 75 -11.26 -7.52 13.71
N ARG A 76 -9.99 -7.90 13.83
CA ARG A 76 -9.56 -8.95 14.78
C ARG A 76 -9.33 -8.44 16.18
N GLN A 77 -8.82 -7.23 16.32
CA GLN A 77 -8.33 -6.68 17.59
C GLN A 77 -9.17 -5.51 18.07
N GLY A 78 -10.15 -5.04 17.27
CA GLY A 78 -11.03 -3.93 17.61
C GLY A 78 -10.33 -2.57 17.67
N PHE A 79 -9.18 -2.42 17.00
CA PHE A 79 -8.49 -1.15 16.89
C PHE A 79 -9.21 -0.19 15.94
N SER A 80 -8.94 1.11 16.08
CA SER A 80 -9.52 2.14 15.23
C SER A 80 -8.92 2.10 13.81
N ASN A 81 -9.66 2.61 12.83
CA ASN A 81 -9.15 2.87 11.48
C ASN A 81 -7.99 3.89 11.50
N LEU A 82 -7.94 4.77 12.52
CA LEU A 82 -6.83 5.68 12.69
C LEU A 82 -5.53 4.93 13.00
N LEU A 83 -5.54 3.96 13.93
CA LEU A 83 -4.34 3.15 14.19
C LEU A 83 -3.94 2.35 12.96
N ALA A 84 -4.89 1.67 12.30
CA ALA A 84 -4.61 0.91 11.08
C ALA A 84 -3.95 1.79 10.00
N GLY A 85 -4.45 3.01 9.81
CA GLY A 85 -3.88 3.98 8.88
C GLY A 85 -2.46 4.42 9.24
N LEU A 86 -2.21 4.74 10.51
CA LEU A 86 -0.87 5.10 10.98
C LEU A 86 0.11 3.93 10.88
N LEU A 87 -0.34 2.68 11.08
CA LEU A 87 0.47 1.50 10.81
C LEU A 87 0.87 1.41 9.33
N HIS A 88 -0.05 1.63 8.39
CA HIS A 88 0.29 1.71 6.95
C HIS A 88 1.32 2.80 6.65
N ALA A 89 1.20 3.96 7.30
CA ALA A 89 2.18 5.04 7.15
C ALA A 89 3.56 4.64 7.70
N GLU A 90 3.63 4.02 8.89
CA GLU A 90 4.90 3.58 9.48
C GLU A 90 5.58 2.45 8.68
N PHE A 91 4.82 1.47 8.20
CA PHE A 91 5.35 0.46 7.28
C PHE A 91 5.97 1.11 6.05
N THR A 92 5.27 2.06 5.41
CA THR A 92 5.77 2.75 4.22
C THR A 92 6.98 3.64 4.55
N ARG A 93 6.97 4.31 5.69
CA ARG A 93 8.10 5.12 6.17
C ARG A 93 9.35 4.26 6.39
N ALA A 94 9.19 3.02 6.83
CA ALA A 94 10.29 2.08 7.00
C ALA A 94 10.75 1.51 5.65
N ASP A 95 9.82 0.95 4.86
CA ASP A 95 10.07 0.43 3.52
C ASP A 95 8.78 0.29 2.72
N THR A 96 8.73 0.94 1.56
CA THR A 96 7.55 0.91 0.66
C THR A 96 7.26 -0.47 0.09
N SER A 97 8.28 -1.30 -0.14
CA SER A 97 8.08 -2.66 -0.67
C SER A 97 7.45 -3.58 0.37
N ILE A 98 7.87 -3.49 1.63
CA ILE A 98 7.27 -4.26 2.73
C ILE A 98 5.84 -3.76 3.02
N ALA A 99 5.62 -2.44 2.99
CA ALA A 99 4.27 -1.87 3.08
C ALA A 99 3.36 -2.37 1.95
N THR A 100 3.89 -2.51 0.74
CA THR A 100 3.13 -3.03 -0.42
C THR A 100 2.84 -4.52 -0.27
N PHE A 101 3.81 -5.33 0.22
CA PHE A 101 3.57 -6.74 0.54
C PHE A 101 2.40 -6.88 1.52
N MET A 102 2.43 -6.12 2.61
CA MET A 102 1.34 -6.13 3.60
C MET A 102 0.03 -5.61 3.00
N GLY A 103 0.06 -4.53 2.23
CA GLY A 103 -1.14 -3.99 1.58
C GLY A 103 -1.81 -4.97 0.61
N VAL A 104 -1.02 -5.79 -0.10
CA VAL A 104 -1.54 -6.86 -0.96
C VAL A 104 -2.12 -7.99 -0.12
N HIS A 105 -1.35 -8.49 0.87
CA HIS A 105 -1.79 -9.62 1.69
C HIS A 105 -2.97 -9.25 2.60
N ASP A 106 -2.85 -8.17 3.38
CA ASP A 106 -3.85 -7.74 4.36
C ASP A 106 -5.03 -7.00 3.69
N GLY A 107 -4.74 -5.87 3.01
CA GLY A 107 -5.79 -5.00 2.47
C GLY A 107 -6.58 -5.62 1.31
N LEU A 108 -5.88 -6.15 0.30
CA LEU A 108 -6.51 -6.65 -0.92
C LEU A 108 -6.96 -8.10 -0.79
N PHE A 109 -6.05 -9.01 -0.46
CA PHE A 109 -6.34 -10.44 -0.42
C PHE A 109 -7.22 -10.80 0.78
N THR A 110 -6.78 -10.51 2.01
CA THR A 110 -7.55 -10.77 3.24
C THR A 110 -8.87 -10.02 3.21
N GLY A 111 -8.85 -8.74 2.83
CA GLY A 111 -10.06 -7.93 2.67
C GLY A 111 -11.06 -8.50 1.67
N SER A 112 -10.59 -9.18 0.59
CA SER A 112 -11.49 -9.89 -0.34
C SER A 112 -12.18 -11.08 0.32
N ILE A 113 -11.45 -11.88 1.10
CA ILE A 113 -12.01 -13.01 1.82
C ILE A 113 -13.01 -12.53 2.89
N GLU A 114 -12.64 -11.52 3.67
CA GLU A 114 -13.49 -10.93 4.71
C GLU A 114 -14.79 -10.33 4.16
N ALA A 115 -14.74 -9.71 2.99
CA ALA A 115 -15.88 -9.01 2.41
C ALA A 115 -16.77 -9.89 1.52
N LEU A 116 -16.18 -10.91 0.88
CA LEU A 116 -16.83 -11.62 -0.24
C LEU A 116 -16.95 -13.15 -0.04
N ALA A 117 -16.25 -13.73 0.93
CA ALA A 117 -16.40 -15.14 1.24
C ALA A 117 -17.63 -15.39 2.13
N SER A 118 -18.23 -16.59 2.06
CA SER A 118 -19.25 -17.02 3.02
C SER A 118 -18.66 -17.20 4.41
N GLN A 119 -19.49 -17.29 5.44
CA GLN A 119 -18.99 -17.52 6.81
C GLN A 119 -18.19 -18.84 6.90
N GLU A 120 -18.67 -19.90 6.26
CA GLU A 120 -17.96 -21.18 6.19
C GLU A 120 -16.55 -21.04 5.56
N GLN A 121 -16.48 -20.31 4.44
CA GLN A 121 -15.21 -20.03 3.77
C GLN A 121 -14.27 -19.19 4.65
N GLN A 122 -14.82 -18.19 5.33
CA GLN A 122 -14.04 -17.35 6.25
C GLN A 122 -13.49 -18.17 7.42
N ASP A 123 -14.32 -19.02 8.04
CA ASP A 123 -13.92 -19.85 9.18
C ASP A 123 -12.84 -20.86 8.78
N ALA A 124 -12.89 -21.37 7.54
CA ALA A 124 -11.91 -22.32 7.02
C ALA A 124 -10.57 -21.67 6.65
N TRP A 125 -10.57 -20.45 6.10
CA TRP A 125 -9.37 -19.89 5.47
C TRP A 125 -8.68 -18.79 6.28
N LEU A 126 -9.43 -17.93 6.98
CA LEU A 126 -8.88 -16.76 7.65
C LEU A 126 -7.86 -17.08 8.76
N PRO A 127 -7.97 -18.16 9.55
CA PRO A 127 -6.96 -18.46 10.56
C PRO A 127 -5.54 -18.59 10.02
N ASP A 128 -5.36 -19.27 8.90
CA ASP A 128 -4.05 -19.43 8.27
C ASP A 128 -3.59 -18.16 7.51
N ILE A 129 -4.54 -17.40 6.98
CA ILE A 129 -4.27 -16.09 6.35
C ILE A 129 -3.80 -15.07 7.39
N TYR A 130 -4.52 -14.93 8.49
CA TYR A 130 -4.17 -13.98 9.57
C TYR A 130 -2.81 -14.27 10.21
N SER A 131 -2.44 -15.53 10.28
CA SER A 131 -1.15 -15.97 10.85
C SER A 131 -0.01 -15.98 9.83
N LEU A 132 -0.22 -15.50 8.60
CA LEU A 132 0.75 -15.53 7.50
C LEU A 132 1.28 -16.95 7.16
N LYS A 133 0.59 -18.01 7.59
CA LYS A 133 0.88 -19.37 7.14
C LYS A 133 0.49 -19.57 5.67
N LYS A 134 -0.55 -18.87 5.22
CA LYS A 134 -0.97 -18.78 3.83
C LYS A 134 -0.81 -17.36 3.35
N ILE A 135 0.13 -17.15 2.44
CA ILE A 135 0.36 -15.84 1.82
C ILE A 135 -0.56 -15.67 0.63
N GLY A 136 -1.18 -14.49 0.54
CA GLY A 136 -2.13 -14.18 -0.51
C GLY A 136 -1.69 -13.11 -1.48
N ALA A 137 -2.27 -13.17 -2.68
CA ALA A 137 -2.17 -12.17 -3.73
C ALA A 137 -3.55 -11.84 -4.33
N PHE A 138 -3.63 -10.72 -5.08
CA PHE A 138 -4.89 -10.18 -5.60
C PHE A 138 -4.79 -9.98 -7.12
N GLY A 139 -5.46 -10.83 -7.88
CA GLY A 139 -5.39 -10.91 -9.33
C GLY A 139 -6.58 -10.24 -10.02
N LEU A 140 -6.59 -8.92 -10.11
CA LEU A 140 -7.62 -8.14 -10.80
C LEU A 140 -7.14 -7.58 -12.15
N THR A 141 -6.07 -6.77 -12.13
CA THR A 141 -5.53 -6.04 -13.29
C THR A 141 -5.03 -7.00 -14.38
N GLU A 142 -5.28 -6.66 -15.64
CA GLU A 142 -4.90 -7.45 -16.81
C GLU A 142 -3.92 -6.70 -17.73
N PRO A 143 -3.18 -7.40 -18.62
CA PRO A 143 -2.20 -6.78 -19.50
C PRO A 143 -2.76 -5.66 -20.40
N LEU A 144 -4.04 -5.75 -20.77
CA LEU A 144 -4.71 -4.81 -21.67
C LEU A 144 -5.70 -3.86 -20.96
N GLY A 145 -5.85 -3.96 -19.64
CA GLY A 145 -6.80 -3.15 -18.88
C GLY A 145 -6.28 -2.82 -17.49
N GLY A 146 -5.90 -1.55 -17.26
CA GLY A 146 -5.47 -1.05 -15.93
C GLY A 146 -6.57 -0.26 -15.23
N SER A 147 -7.13 0.77 -15.88
CA SER A 147 -8.18 1.62 -15.31
C SER A 147 -9.59 1.14 -15.62
N ASP A 148 -9.78 0.48 -16.76
CA ASP A 148 -11.07 -0.12 -17.17
C ASP A 148 -11.18 -1.57 -16.67
N VAL A 149 -11.14 -1.77 -15.36
CA VAL A 149 -11.23 -3.13 -14.78
C VAL A 149 -12.68 -3.67 -14.80
N ALA A 150 -13.69 -2.80 -14.73
CA ALA A 150 -15.08 -3.23 -14.69
C ALA A 150 -15.58 -3.81 -16.02
N GLY A 151 -15.32 -3.09 -17.13
CA GLY A 151 -15.70 -3.49 -18.47
C GLY A 151 -14.64 -4.32 -19.19
N GLY A 152 -13.38 -4.06 -18.88
CA GLY A 152 -12.22 -4.59 -19.60
C GLY A 152 -11.71 -5.95 -19.14
N THR A 153 -12.25 -6.57 -18.08
CA THR A 153 -11.85 -7.91 -17.65
C THR A 153 -12.10 -8.94 -18.76
N ARG A 154 -11.02 -9.60 -19.21
CA ARG A 154 -11.02 -10.60 -20.29
C ARG A 154 -10.78 -12.00 -19.82
N THR A 155 -10.20 -12.19 -18.61
CA THR A 155 -10.10 -13.48 -17.95
C THR A 155 -11.50 -14.06 -17.78
N THR A 156 -11.71 -15.29 -18.24
CA THR A 156 -13.01 -15.97 -18.24
C THR A 156 -13.10 -17.03 -17.17
N ALA A 157 -14.32 -17.27 -16.70
CA ALA A 157 -14.70 -18.40 -15.85
C ALA A 157 -15.85 -19.15 -16.53
N ILE A 158 -15.69 -20.46 -16.70
CA ILE A 158 -16.71 -21.34 -17.27
C ILE A 158 -17.09 -22.36 -16.21
N ARG A 159 -18.37 -22.45 -15.90
CA ARG A 159 -18.87 -23.50 -14.98
C ARG A 159 -18.81 -24.87 -15.64
N ASP A 160 -18.18 -25.84 -14.96
CA ASP A 160 -18.14 -27.25 -15.37
C ASP A 160 -18.49 -28.15 -14.18
N GLY A 161 -19.72 -28.56 -14.10
CA GLY A 161 -20.26 -29.35 -12.97
C GLY A 161 -20.08 -28.62 -11.63
N GLU A 162 -19.29 -29.21 -10.73
CA GLU A 162 -18.96 -28.67 -9.40
C GLU A 162 -17.62 -27.87 -9.40
N SER A 163 -17.15 -27.49 -10.58
CA SER A 163 -15.90 -26.73 -10.75
C SER A 163 -16.08 -25.55 -11.69
N TRP A 164 -15.05 -24.72 -11.74
CA TRP A 164 -14.90 -23.61 -12.67
C TRP A 164 -13.59 -23.76 -13.43
N ILE A 165 -13.59 -23.48 -14.72
CA ILE A 165 -12.41 -23.46 -15.57
C ILE A 165 -12.04 -22.01 -15.83
N LEU A 166 -10.86 -21.58 -15.36
CA LEU A 166 -10.37 -20.23 -15.53
C LEU A 166 -9.34 -20.16 -16.67
N ASN A 167 -9.53 -19.17 -17.57
CA ASN A 167 -8.61 -18.88 -18.67
C ASN A 167 -8.35 -17.38 -18.79
N GLY A 168 -7.09 -16.99 -18.96
CA GLY A 168 -6.72 -15.59 -19.16
C GLY A 168 -5.36 -15.22 -18.61
N ALA A 169 -5.19 -13.92 -18.33
CA ALA A 169 -3.93 -13.39 -17.82
C ALA A 169 -4.17 -12.24 -16.84
N LYS A 170 -3.29 -12.12 -15.85
CA LYS A 170 -3.24 -10.99 -14.92
C LYS A 170 -1.87 -10.33 -14.96
N ARG A 171 -1.81 -9.03 -14.66
CA ARG A 171 -0.56 -8.26 -14.69
C ARG A 171 -0.41 -7.41 -13.44
N TRP A 172 0.83 -7.16 -13.05
CA TRP A 172 1.21 -6.35 -11.88
C TRP A 172 0.82 -6.96 -10.54
N ILE A 173 0.65 -8.29 -10.46
CA ILE A 173 0.16 -8.94 -9.25
C ILE A 173 1.29 -9.07 -8.23
N GLY A 174 1.19 -8.29 -7.15
CA GLY A 174 2.13 -8.36 -6.03
C GLY A 174 2.04 -9.71 -5.31
N ASN A 175 3.16 -10.17 -4.76
CA ASN A 175 3.33 -11.44 -4.04
C ASN A 175 3.14 -12.71 -4.90
N ALA A 176 2.67 -12.62 -6.14
CA ALA A 176 2.20 -13.76 -6.92
C ALA A 176 3.28 -14.83 -7.22
N THR A 177 4.57 -14.49 -7.11
CA THR A 177 5.66 -15.46 -7.35
C THR A 177 5.89 -16.42 -6.18
N PHE A 178 5.37 -16.11 -4.99
CA PHE A 178 5.57 -16.91 -3.78
C PHE A 178 4.31 -17.03 -2.90
N SER A 179 3.17 -16.47 -3.35
CA SER A 179 1.91 -16.65 -2.63
C SER A 179 1.42 -18.08 -2.73
N ASP A 180 0.76 -18.56 -1.66
CA ASP A 180 0.06 -19.84 -1.65
C ASP A 180 -1.26 -19.76 -2.41
N TRP A 181 -1.95 -18.62 -2.25
CA TRP A 181 -3.27 -18.38 -2.82
C TRP A 181 -3.35 -17.04 -3.54
N VAL A 182 -4.17 -16.98 -4.58
CA VAL A 182 -4.48 -15.73 -5.29
C VAL A 182 -6.00 -15.61 -5.45
N VAL A 183 -6.58 -14.48 -5.06
CA VAL A 183 -7.95 -14.16 -5.47
C VAL A 183 -7.91 -13.70 -6.92
N ILE A 184 -8.43 -14.48 -7.84
CA ILE A 184 -8.55 -14.17 -9.27
C ILE A 184 -9.97 -13.71 -9.56
N TYR A 185 -10.09 -12.52 -10.15
CA TYR A 185 -11.35 -12.00 -10.67
C TYR A 185 -11.48 -12.35 -12.15
N ALA A 186 -12.54 -13.07 -12.50
CA ALA A 186 -12.80 -13.55 -13.86
C ALA A 186 -14.26 -13.30 -14.24
N ARG A 187 -14.50 -13.13 -15.53
CA ARG A 187 -15.83 -12.93 -16.11
C ARG A 187 -16.49 -14.30 -16.34
N ASP A 188 -17.58 -14.55 -15.66
CA ASP A 188 -18.43 -15.70 -15.93
C ASP A 188 -19.07 -15.55 -17.30
N VAL A 189 -18.83 -16.50 -18.19
CA VAL A 189 -19.34 -16.47 -19.57
C VAL A 189 -20.86 -16.65 -19.65
N ALA A 190 -21.49 -17.21 -18.61
CA ALA A 190 -22.93 -17.47 -18.59
C ALA A 190 -23.76 -16.22 -18.32
N ASP A 191 -23.31 -15.34 -17.43
CA ASP A 191 -24.05 -14.13 -17.00
C ASP A 191 -23.31 -12.82 -17.26
N ASN A 192 -22.09 -12.92 -17.79
CA ASN A 192 -21.19 -11.77 -18.08
C ASN A 192 -20.82 -10.96 -16.84
N GLN A 193 -20.95 -11.50 -15.62
CA GLN A 193 -20.56 -10.85 -14.37
C GLN A 193 -19.13 -11.21 -13.98
N VAL A 194 -18.44 -10.27 -13.32
CA VAL A 194 -17.10 -10.51 -12.75
C VAL A 194 -17.27 -11.14 -11.38
N LYS A 195 -16.67 -12.30 -11.18
CA LYS A 195 -16.69 -13.08 -9.93
C LYS A 195 -15.29 -13.31 -9.42
N GLY A 196 -15.13 -13.51 -8.12
CA GLY A 196 -13.85 -13.77 -7.45
C GLY A 196 -13.68 -15.24 -7.10
N PHE A 197 -12.50 -15.77 -7.36
CA PHE A 197 -12.14 -17.16 -7.11
C PHE A 197 -10.84 -17.22 -6.30
N LEU A 198 -10.82 -18.01 -5.22
CA LEU A 198 -9.59 -18.33 -4.50
C LEU A 198 -8.85 -19.44 -5.25
N VAL A 199 -7.71 -19.12 -5.83
CA VAL A 199 -6.92 -20.03 -6.65
C VAL A 199 -5.67 -20.46 -5.88
N ASP A 200 -5.48 -21.76 -5.70
CA ASP A 200 -4.22 -22.30 -5.19
C ASP A 200 -3.17 -22.21 -6.31
N THR A 201 -2.00 -21.67 -5.99
CA THR A 201 -0.95 -21.40 -6.99
C THR A 201 -0.24 -22.66 -7.48
N THR A 202 -0.51 -23.81 -6.86
CA THR A 202 0.00 -25.14 -7.28
C THR A 202 -0.89 -25.85 -8.31
N LEU A 203 -2.07 -25.30 -8.62
CA LEU A 203 -2.97 -25.89 -9.60
C LEU A 203 -2.34 -25.91 -11.01
N GLU A 204 -2.59 -27.00 -11.74
CA GLU A 204 -2.17 -27.12 -13.13
C GLU A 204 -2.76 -25.97 -13.98
N GLY A 205 -1.96 -25.42 -14.88
CA GLY A 205 -2.33 -24.28 -15.72
C GLY A 205 -2.13 -22.92 -15.08
N TYR A 206 -1.82 -22.82 -13.77
CA TYR A 206 -1.41 -21.56 -13.14
C TYR A 206 0.09 -21.33 -13.31
N GLN A 207 0.47 -20.16 -13.82
CA GLN A 207 1.87 -19.75 -13.92
C GLN A 207 2.03 -18.28 -13.57
N ALA A 208 2.97 -17.97 -12.67
CA ALA A 208 3.35 -16.59 -12.33
C ALA A 208 4.81 -16.32 -12.78
N THR A 209 5.00 -15.28 -13.59
CA THR A 209 6.31 -14.86 -14.08
C THR A 209 6.65 -13.48 -13.53
N LYS A 210 7.77 -13.36 -12.82
CA LYS A 210 8.22 -12.11 -12.23
C LYS A 210 8.41 -11.01 -13.27
N ILE A 211 7.91 -9.81 -12.97
CA ILE A 211 8.15 -8.60 -13.78
C ILE A 211 9.50 -8.00 -13.36
N GLU A 212 10.45 -7.99 -14.27
CA GLU A 212 11.78 -7.44 -14.06
C GLU A 212 11.90 -5.97 -14.51
N ASN A 213 13.08 -5.38 -14.29
CA ASN A 213 13.48 -4.04 -14.78
C ASN A 213 12.61 -2.87 -14.25
N LYS A 214 11.98 -3.03 -13.09
CA LYS A 214 11.25 -1.96 -12.43
C LYS A 214 12.21 -0.92 -11.85
N ILE A 215 11.85 0.36 -11.93
CA ILE A 215 12.54 1.47 -11.25
C ILE A 215 11.99 1.73 -9.85
N SER A 216 10.85 1.14 -9.51
CA SER A 216 10.08 1.36 -8.28
C SER A 216 9.66 0.03 -7.68
N LEU A 217 9.52 -0.04 -6.36
CA LEU A 217 9.11 -1.24 -5.63
C LEU A 217 9.94 -2.47 -6.06
N ARG A 218 11.24 -2.30 -6.17
CA ARG A 218 12.09 -3.35 -6.75
C ARG A 218 12.06 -4.65 -5.93
N ALA A 219 11.91 -4.57 -4.61
CA ALA A 219 11.80 -5.73 -3.75
C ALA A 219 10.41 -6.40 -3.80
N VAL A 220 9.34 -5.71 -4.22
CA VAL A 220 8.04 -6.36 -4.44
C VAL A 220 8.11 -7.33 -5.60
N GLN A 221 7.68 -8.56 -5.39
CA GLN A 221 7.65 -9.61 -6.40
C GLN A 221 6.35 -9.51 -7.22
N ASN A 222 6.23 -8.43 -8.04
CA ASN A 222 5.12 -8.34 -9.00
C ASN A 222 5.30 -9.37 -10.11
N ALA A 223 4.21 -10.00 -10.53
CA ALA A 223 4.20 -10.98 -11.61
C ALA A 223 3.12 -10.72 -12.66
N ASP A 224 3.37 -11.23 -13.85
CA ASP A 224 2.34 -11.58 -14.81
C ASP A 224 1.87 -13.01 -14.49
N ILE A 225 0.55 -13.22 -14.43
CA ILE A 225 -0.06 -14.53 -14.23
C ILE A 225 -0.71 -14.98 -15.53
N THR A 226 -0.47 -16.23 -15.91
CA THR A 226 -1.20 -16.92 -16.98
C THR A 226 -2.06 -18.01 -16.38
N LEU A 227 -3.31 -18.10 -16.85
CA LEU A 227 -4.27 -19.14 -16.48
C LEU A 227 -4.64 -19.88 -17.77
N ASP A 228 -4.29 -21.16 -17.83
CA ASP A 228 -4.58 -22.05 -18.95
C ASP A 228 -5.36 -23.25 -18.45
N ASN A 229 -6.69 -23.22 -18.61
CA ASN A 229 -7.63 -24.24 -18.16
C ASN A 229 -7.46 -24.59 -16.67
N VAL A 230 -7.24 -23.59 -15.81
CA VAL A 230 -7.12 -23.81 -14.36
C VAL A 230 -8.45 -24.25 -13.79
N VAL A 231 -8.51 -25.46 -13.25
CA VAL A 231 -9.72 -26.03 -12.66
C VAL A 231 -9.81 -25.68 -11.19
N VAL A 232 -10.85 -24.93 -10.82
CA VAL A 232 -11.09 -24.44 -9.45
C VAL A 232 -12.41 -25.04 -8.95
N PRO A 233 -12.42 -25.83 -7.85
CA PRO A 233 -13.66 -26.33 -7.25
C PRO A 233 -14.61 -25.19 -6.85
N ASP A 234 -15.93 -25.42 -6.94
CA ASP A 234 -16.92 -24.39 -6.64
C ASP A 234 -16.88 -23.87 -5.20
N GLU A 235 -16.37 -24.66 -4.28
CA GLU A 235 -16.16 -24.24 -2.89
C GLU A 235 -15.15 -23.08 -2.76
N PHE A 236 -14.25 -22.88 -3.75
CA PHE A 236 -13.31 -21.77 -3.82
C PHE A 236 -13.83 -20.56 -4.60
N HIS A 237 -15.03 -20.60 -5.16
CA HIS A 237 -15.72 -19.41 -5.61
C HIS A 237 -16.18 -18.58 -4.39
N LEU A 238 -15.78 -17.32 -4.27
CA LEU A 238 -16.20 -16.43 -3.19
C LEU A 238 -17.72 -16.19 -3.28
N LYS A 239 -18.50 -16.76 -2.38
CA LYS A 239 -19.97 -16.80 -2.49
C LYS A 239 -20.66 -15.44 -2.48
N GLY A 240 -20.00 -14.41 -1.94
CA GLY A 240 -20.45 -13.01 -1.97
C GLY A 240 -19.96 -12.21 -3.18
N SER A 241 -19.17 -12.82 -4.11
CA SER A 241 -18.61 -12.15 -5.29
C SER A 241 -19.42 -12.51 -6.54
N ASN A 242 -20.54 -11.82 -6.75
CA ASN A 242 -21.48 -12.11 -7.84
C ASN A 242 -21.49 -11.07 -8.96
N SER A 243 -20.78 -9.96 -8.76
CA SER A 243 -20.67 -8.86 -9.72
C SER A 243 -19.47 -7.97 -9.43
N PHE A 244 -19.08 -7.12 -10.36
CA PHE A 244 -18.04 -6.11 -10.13
C PHE A 244 -18.38 -5.13 -8.99
N LYS A 245 -19.67 -4.92 -8.67
CA LYS A 245 -20.07 -4.10 -7.52
C LYS A 245 -19.55 -4.67 -6.20
N ASP A 246 -19.43 -5.99 -6.11
CA ASP A 246 -18.90 -6.63 -4.91
C ASP A 246 -17.39 -6.42 -4.81
N THR A 247 -16.66 -6.54 -5.91
CA THR A 247 -15.23 -6.22 -5.99
C THR A 247 -14.96 -4.76 -5.57
N ASN A 248 -15.82 -3.81 -5.93
CA ASN A 248 -15.70 -2.41 -5.53
C ASN A 248 -15.74 -2.19 -4.02
N LYS A 249 -16.36 -3.08 -3.24
CA LYS A 249 -16.35 -2.99 -1.76
C LYS A 249 -14.92 -3.10 -1.22
N VAL A 250 -14.12 -3.98 -1.81
CA VAL A 250 -12.71 -4.16 -1.45
C VAL A 250 -11.88 -2.95 -1.90
N LEU A 251 -12.00 -2.54 -3.17
CA LEU A 251 -11.23 -1.42 -3.73
C LEU A 251 -11.47 -0.08 -3.03
N LYS A 252 -12.64 0.10 -2.41
CA LYS A 252 -12.95 1.30 -1.64
C LYS A 252 -12.05 1.42 -0.41
N VAL A 253 -11.86 0.34 0.32
CA VAL A 253 -11.06 0.30 1.55
C VAL A 253 -9.56 0.44 1.23
N THR A 254 -9.10 -0.19 0.16
CA THR A 254 -7.68 -0.20 -0.20
C THR A 254 -7.16 1.15 -0.72
N ARG A 255 -8.03 2.02 -1.28
CA ARG A 255 -7.66 3.42 -1.59
C ARG A 255 -7.20 4.21 -0.37
N LEU A 256 -7.85 3.99 0.77
CA LEU A 256 -7.46 4.60 2.04
C LEU A 256 -6.06 4.19 2.47
N ALA A 257 -5.76 2.89 2.39
CA ALA A 257 -4.44 2.37 2.72
C ALA A 257 -3.34 3.02 1.86
N VAL A 258 -3.59 3.20 0.55
CA VAL A 258 -2.64 3.88 -0.35
C VAL A 258 -2.48 5.38 -0.04
N ALA A 259 -3.54 6.05 0.36
CA ALA A 259 -3.44 7.44 0.82
C ALA A 259 -2.58 7.57 2.09
N TRP A 260 -2.65 6.60 3.01
CA TRP A 260 -1.77 6.49 4.17
C TRP A 260 -0.33 6.14 3.79
N GLN A 261 -0.12 5.28 2.79
CA GLN A 261 1.23 5.02 2.25
C GLN A 261 1.87 6.30 1.72
N ALA A 262 1.10 7.16 1.05
CA ALA A 262 1.60 8.45 0.59
C ALA A 262 2.00 9.39 1.75
N VAL A 263 1.32 9.34 2.90
CA VAL A 263 1.74 10.02 4.12
C VAL A 263 3.07 9.45 4.63
N GLY A 264 3.18 8.13 4.75
CA GLY A 264 4.40 7.46 5.20
C GLY A 264 5.62 7.78 4.32
N GLN A 265 5.42 7.87 3.01
CA GLN A 265 6.48 8.24 2.08
C GLN A 265 6.94 9.70 2.25
N GLN A 266 6.01 10.63 2.55
CA GLN A 266 6.34 12.01 2.90
C GLN A 266 7.11 12.09 4.22
N MET A 267 6.70 11.31 5.23
CA MET A 267 7.41 11.19 6.52
C MET A 267 8.83 10.68 6.31
N ALA A 268 9.03 9.64 5.48
CA ALA A 268 10.35 9.11 5.14
C ALA A 268 11.22 10.16 4.45
N ALA A 269 10.67 10.89 3.48
CA ALA A 269 11.38 11.96 2.79
C ALA A 269 11.80 13.09 3.74
N PHE A 270 10.90 13.49 4.65
CA PHE A 270 11.20 14.49 5.67
C PHE A 270 12.34 14.06 6.60
N ASP A 271 12.28 12.86 7.13
CA ASP A 271 13.28 12.33 8.07
C ASP A 271 14.66 12.25 7.43
N VAL A 272 14.75 11.69 6.22
CA VAL A 272 16.03 11.51 5.51
C VAL A 272 16.61 12.88 5.09
N ALA A 273 15.80 13.75 4.49
CA ALA A 273 16.25 15.07 4.04
C ALA A 273 16.71 15.95 5.22
N ARG A 274 15.96 15.94 6.32
CA ARG A 274 16.26 16.72 7.52
C ARG A 274 17.54 16.24 8.19
N ARG A 275 17.71 14.91 8.41
CA ARG A 275 18.92 14.32 8.98
C ARG A 275 20.13 14.69 8.13
N TYR A 276 20.05 14.47 6.81
CA TYR A 276 21.12 14.81 5.90
C TYR A 276 21.46 16.32 5.94
N ALA A 277 20.49 17.21 5.96
CA ALA A 277 20.71 18.65 5.99
C ALA A 277 21.42 19.13 7.27
N VAL A 278 21.19 18.45 8.40
CA VAL A 278 21.86 18.74 9.68
C VAL A 278 23.29 18.21 9.69
N GLU A 279 23.52 17.00 9.17
CA GLU A 279 24.82 16.31 9.18
C GLU A 279 25.77 16.84 8.09
N ARG A 280 25.25 17.15 6.90
CA ARG A 280 26.07 17.54 5.74
C ARG A 280 26.51 19.00 5.84
N HIS A 281 27.81 19.24 5.75
CA HIS A 281 28.41 20.56 5.77
C HIS A 281 28.85 20.99 4.36
N GLN A 282 28.53 22.22 3.99
CA GLN A 282 29.07 22.94 2.83
C GLN A 282 29.31 24.40 3.20
N PHE A 283 30.31 25.03 2.61
CA PHE A 283 30.71 26.41 2.93
C PHE A 283 30.95 26.64 4.43
N GLY A 284 31.54 25.63 5.11
CA GLY A 284 31.90 25.65 6.53
C GLY A 284 30.75 25.53 7.54
N LYS A 285 29.53 25.22 7.10
CA LYS A 285 28.36 25.07 7.99
C LYS A 285 27.37 24.02 7.51
N PRO A 286 26.47 23.49 8.39
CA PRO A 286 25.44 22.53 8.00
C PRO A 286 24.54 23.06 6.89
N LEU A 287 24.08 22.19 5.97
CA LEU A 287 23.11 22.57 4.94
C LEU A 287 21.83 23.15 5.55
N ALA A 288 21.38 22.65 6.68
CA ALA A 288 20.21 23.16 7.41
C ALA A 288 20.32 24.63 7.83
N SER A 289 21.52 25.25 7.75
CA SER A 289 21.71 26.67 8.06
C SER A 289 21.46 27.62 6.85
N PHE A 290 21.13 27.06 5.68
CA PHE A 290 20.82 27.85 4.49
C PHE A 290 19.30 28.00 4.32
N GLN A 291 18.88 29.25 4.05
CA GLN A 291 17.45 29.61 3.99
C GLN A 291 16.65 28.78 2.97
N LEU A 292 17.20 28.54 1.77
CA LEU A 292 16.52 27.75 0.74
C LEU A 292 16.39 26.27 1.11
N VAL A 293 17.31 25.72 1.91
CA VAL A 293 17.21 24.35 2.44
C VAL A 293 16.13 24.27 3.52
N GLN A 294 16.07 25.26 4.41
CA GLN A 294 15.00 25.33 5.42
C GLN A 294 13.63 25.51 4.78
N GLU A 295 13.51 26.31 3.74
CA GLU A 295 12.26 26.49 2.98
C GLU A 295 11.78 25.16 2.40
N GLN A 296 12.65 24.39 1.73
CA GLN A 296 12.32 23.08 1.19
C GLN A 296 11.88 22.09 2.29
N LEU A 297 12.57 22.06 3.44
CA LEU A 297 12.19 21.23 4.59
C LEU A 297 10.81 21.62 5.15
N VAL A 298 10.52 22.92 5.25
CA VAL A 298 9.22 23.44 5.69
C VAL A 298 8.12 23.03 4.71
N GLN A 299 8.39 23.05 3.41
CA GLN A 299 7.43 22.64 2.39
C GLN A 299 7.13 21.13 2.47
N ILE A 300 8.15 20.28 2.65
CA ILE A 300 7.95 18.83 2.87
C ILE A 300 7.10 18.62 4.14
N LEU A 301 7.42 19.30 5.23
CA LEU A 301 6.67 19.19 6.49
C LEU A 301 5.22 19.65 6.33
N GLY A 302 5.00 20.78 5.65
CA GLY A 302 3.66 21.31 5.38
C GLY A 302 2.79 20.33 4.58
N ASN A 303 3.36 19.71 3.54
CA ASN A 303 2.70 18.67 2.76
C ASN A 303 2.34 17.44 3.62
N THR A 304 3.28 17.00 4.47
CA THR A 304 3.10 15.85 5.37
C THR A 304 1.96 16.12 6.36
N VAL A 305 1.99 17.27 7.01
CA VAL A 305 0.99 17.67 8.01
C VAL A 305 -0.41 17.82 7.38
N ALA A 306 -0.51 18.48 6.21
CA ALA A 306 -1.78 18.63 5.51
C ALA A 306 -2.36 17.27 5.08
N SER A 307 -1.50 16.37 4.57
CA SER A 307 -1.90 15.00 4.20
C SER A 307 -2.34 14.21 5.43
N MET A 308 -1.59 14.25 6.52
CA MET A 308 -1.91 13.54 7.76
C MET A 308 -3.23 14.04 8.36
N GLY A 309 -3.43 15.36 8.45
CA GLY A 309 -4.68 15.93 8.97
C GLY A 309 -5.91 15.50 8.18
N MET A 310 -5.81 15.46 6.85
CA MET A 310 -6.87 14.91 5.98
C MET A 310 -7.15 13.43 6.31
N MET A 311 -6.11 12.62 6.44
CA MET A 311 -6.23 11.19 6.68
C MET A 311 -6.74 10.86 8.08
N VAL A 312 -6.32 11.60 9.11
CA VAL A 312 -6.85 11.48 10.47
C VAL A 312 -8.36 11.74 10.49
N ARG A 313 -8.81 12.83 9.81
CA ARG A 313 -10.24 13.11 9.73
C ARG A 313 -10.99 12.02 8.97
N LEU A 314 -10.44 11.49 7.91
CA LEU A 314 -11.07 10.43 7.12
C LEU A 314 -11.18 9.12 7.93
N ALA A 315 -10.15 8.74 8.69
CA ALA A 315 -10.18 7.59 9.59
C ALA A 315 -11.28 7.72 10.66
N GLN A 316 -11.46 8.91 11.24
CA GLN A 316 -12.57 9.17 12.18
C GLN A 316 -13.95 9.02 11.50
N LEU A 317 -14.07 9.36 10.22
CA LEU A 317 -15.32 9.14 9.48
C LEU A 317 -15.56 7.65 9.20
N GLU A 318 -14.49 6.87 8.92
CA GLU A 318 -14.58 5.41 8.79
C GLU A 318 -15.04 4.77 10.12
N ASP A 319 -14.44 5.15 11.26
CA ASP A 319 -14.82 4.65 12.58
C ASP A 319 -16.29 4.96 12.92
N ALA A 320 -16.80 6.10 12.43
CA ALA A 320 -18.19 6.51 12.57
C ALA A 320 -19.14 5.89 11.52
N GLY A 321 -18.65 5.10 10.57
CA GLY A 321 -19.44 4.57 9.44
C GLY A 321 -19.98 5.65 8.49
N ALA A 322 -19.37 6.84 8.48
CA ALA A 322 -19.82 8.02 7.73
C ALA A 322 -18.95 8.37 6.53
N ALA A 323 -17.87 7.63 6.29
CA ALA A 323 -16.98 7.90 5.17
C ALA A 323 -17.61 7.52 3.82
N LYS A 324 -17.32 8.34 2.82
CA LYS A 324 -17.81 8.18 1.43
C LYS A 324 -16.67 7.88 0.48
N ASP A 325 -16.96 7.15 -0.60
CA ASP A 325 -15.97 6.74 -1.61
C ASP A 325 -15.24 7.93 -2.25
N GLU A 326 -15.96 9.02 -2.55
CA GLU A 326 -15.36 10.25 -3.10
C GLU A 326 -14.39 10.94 -2.14
N GLN A 327 -14.55 10.77 -0.83
CA GLN A 327 -13.61 11.31 0.16
C GLN A 327 -12.29 10.52 0.14
N SER A 328 -12.36 9.20 0.03
CA SER A 328 -11.19 8.34 -0.14
C SER A 328 -10.47 8.62 -1.47
N ALA A 329 -11.24 8.85 -2.55
CA ALA A 329 -10.69 9.21 -3.84
C ALA A 329 -9.98 10.58 -3.80
N LEU A 330 -10.58 11.59 -3.17
CA LEU A 330 -9.95 12.90 -2.96
C LEU A 330 -8.66 12.78 -2.15
N ALA A 331 -8.71 12.03 -1.04
CA ALA A 331 -7.55 11.83 -0.17
C ALA A 331 -6.39 11.19 -0.95
N LYS A 332 -6.64 10.11 -1.70
CA LYS A 332 -5.61 9.46 -2.53
C LYS A 332 -5.04 10.42 -3.58
N ALA A 333 -5.89 11.14 -4.31
CA ALA A 333 -5.45 12.08 -5.34
C ALA A 333 -4.60 13.22 -4.76
N PHE A 334 -4.96 13.75 -3.59
CA PHE A 334 -4.25 14.85 -2.91
C PHE A 334 -2.93 14.37 -2.31
N THR A 335 -2.97 13.33 -1.45
CA THR A 335 -1.80 12.89 -0.69
C THR A 335 -0.69 12.39 -1.60
N THR A 336 -1.03 11.66 -2.67
CA THR A 336 -0.02 11.18 -3.64
C THR A 336 0.60 12.31 -4.47
N ALA A 337 -0.14 13.37 -4.78
CA ALA A 337 0.43 14.54 -5.44
C ALA A 337 1.40 15.29 -4.50
N ARG A 338 1.04 15.47 -3.23
CA ARG A 338 1.93 16.08 -2.21
C ARG A 338 3.14 15.20 -1.93
N MET A 339 2.97 13.89 -1.96
CA MET A 339 4.08 12.94 -1.82
C MET A 339 5.12 13.12 -2.93
N ARG A 340 4.73 13.18 -4.20
CA ARG A 340 5.67 13.38 -5.33
C ARG A 340 6.47 14.68 -5.17
N GLU A 341 5.81 15.75 -4.76
CA GLU A 341 6.49 17.03 -4.47
C GLU A 341 7.48 16.87 -3.32
N SER A 342 7.09 16.26 -2.21
CA SER A 342 7.92 16.07 -1.02
C SER A 342 9.16 15.24 -1.30
N VAL A 343 9.04 14.10 -2.01
CA VAL A 343 10.19 13.25 -2.35
C VAL A 343 11.14 13.94 -3.35
N ALA A 344 10.61 14.75 -4.27
CA ALA A 344 11.42 15.52 -5.21
C ALA A 344 12.24 16.61 -4.49
N LEU A 345 11.64 17.31 -3.53
CA LEU A 345 12.33 18.27 -2.68
C LEU A 345 13.41 17.60 -1.81
N GLY A 346 13.07 16.45 -1.18
CA GLY A 346 14.02 15.67 -0.41
C GLY A 346 15.22 15.23 -1.25
N ARG A 347 14.98 14.70 -2.45
CA ARG A 347 16.04 14.34 -3.38
C ARG A 347 16.90 15.56 -3.77
N SER A 348 16.27 16.73 -3.97
CA SER A 348 16.98 17.95 -4.31
C SER A 348 17.92 18.40 -3.19
N ILE A 349 17.48 18.35 -1.93
CA ILE A 349 18.31 18.71 -0.76
C ILE A 349 19.60 17.87 -0.69
N LEU A 350 19.54 16.60 -1.07
CA LEU A 350 20.71 15.72 -1.07
C LEU A 350 21.66 15.97 -2.25
N GLY A 351 21.27 16.73 -3.27
CA GLY A 351 22.07 16.98 -4.46
C GLY A 351 22.45 15.67 -5.19
N GLY A 352 23.74 15.48 -5.52
CA GLY A 352 24.25 14.27 -6.15
C GLY A 352 24.02 13.00 -5.32
N ASN A 353 24.07 13.10 -3.98
CA ASN A 353 23.77 11.98 -3.07
C ASN A 353 22.30 11.56 -3.10
N GLY A 354 21.41 12.37 -3.65
CA GLY A 354 20.00 12.05 -3.81
C GLY A 354 19.68 11.10 -4.97
N ILE A 355 20.68 10.67 -5.76
CA ILE A 355 20.51 9.71 -6.86
C ILE A 355 21.18 8.36 -6.60
N VAL A 356 21.81 8.18 -5.44
CA VAL A 356 22.40 6.89 -5.02
C VAL A 356 21.62 6.35 -3.81
N THR A 357 21.51 5.03 -3.74
CA THR A 357 20.68 4.36 -2.71
C THR A 357 21.31 4.36 -1.32
N ASP A 358 22.61 4.61 -1.20
CA ASP A 358 23.34 4.71 0.08
C ASP A 358 22.69 5.70 1.08
N TYR A 359 21.97 6.69 0.58
CA TYR A 359 21.30 7.71 1.38
C TYR A 359 19.78 7.50 1.48
N GLU A 360 19.26 6.34 1.11
CA GLU A 360 17.83 5.96 1.12
C GLU A 360 16.94 6.83 0.18
N MET A 361 17.21 8.11 0.02
CA MET A 361 16.34 9.06 -0.68
C MET A 361 16.05 8.70 -2.13
N ALA A 362 17.03 8.13 -2.86
CA ALA A 362 16.83 7.70 -4.25
C ALA A 362 15.75 6.61 -4.35
N LYS A 363 15.77 5.65 -3.41
CA LYS A 363 14.77 4.59 -3.29
C LYS A 363 13.40 5.18 -2.95
N ILE A 364 13.33 6.07 -1.92
CA ILE A 364 12.09 6.76 -1.51
C ILE A 364 11.49 7.53 -2.69
N PHE A 365 12.31 8.26 -3.45
CA PHE A 365 11.89 9.00 -4.63
C PHE A 365 11.34 8.07 -5.74
N ALA A 366 12.03 6.96 -6.03
CA ALA A 366 11.62 6.02 -7.05
C ALA A 366 10.32 5.28 -6.67
N ASP A 367 10.19 4.83 -5.42
CA ASP A 367 9.05 4.06 -4.95
C ASP A 367 7.75 4.90 -4.90
N ALA A 368 7.85 6.22 -4.74
CA ALA A 368 6.72 7.14 -4.78
C ALA A 368 5.93 7.06 -6.11
N GLU A 369 6.58 6.78 -7.24
CA GLU A 369 5.90 6.68 -8.54
C GLU A 369 4.92 5.50 -8.62
N ALA A 370 5.19 4.39 -7.91
CA ALA A 370 4.24 3.28 -7.82
C ALA A 370 3.02 3.66 -6.97
N ILE A 371 3.22 4.25 -5.79
CA ILE A 371 2.12 4.71 -4.91
C ILE A 371 1.22 5.70 -5.65
N TYR A 372 1.80 6.59 -6.45
CA TYR A 372 1.04 7.54 -7.27
C TYR A 372 0.16 6.85 -8.30
N SER A 373 0.62 5.70 -8.84
CA SER A 373 0.03 5.05 -10.01
C SER A 373 -1.04 4.02 -9.69
N TYR A 374 -0.84 3.15 -8.68
CA TYR A 374 -1.76 2.05 -8.38
C TYR A 374 -2.98 2.47 -7.54
N GLU A 375 -3.96 1.54 -7.33
CA GLU A 375 -5.27 1.75 -6.65
C GLU A 375 -6.09 2.88 -7.28
N GLY A 376 -6.12 2.88 -8.62
CA GLY A 376 -6.66 3.95 -9.42
C GLY A 376 -5.68 5.11 -9.58
N THR A 377 -5.44 5.54 -10.80
CA THR A 377 -4.57 6.69 -11.06
C THR A 377 -5.13 7.95 -10.37
N ARG A 378 -4.28 8.97 -10.20
CA ARG A 378 -4.73 10.27 -9.69
C ARG A 378 -5.91 10.82 -10.52
N GLU A 379 -5.88 10.62 -11.83
CA GLU A 379 -6.91 11.07 -12.77
C GLU A 379 -8.23 10.35 -12.51
N ILE A 380 -8.23 9.02 -12.38
CA ILE A 380 -9.43 8.23 -12.03
C ILE A 380 -10.02 8.69 -10.69
N ASN A 381 -9.20 8.85 -9.67
CA ASN A 381 -9.66 9.34 -8.37
C ASN A 381 -10.20 10.79 -8.44
N SER A 382 -9.62 11.63 -9.30
CA SER A 382 -10.14 12.98 -9.57
C SER A 382 -11.50 12.94 -10.27
N LEU A 383 -11.73 12.02 -11.20
CA LEU A 383 -13.02 11.84 -11.87
C LEU A 383 -14.10 11.36 -10.89
N VAL A 384 -13.78 10.43 -9.98
CA VAL A 384 -14.71 9.99 -8.92
C VAL A 384 -15.13 11.18 -8.06
N THR A 385 -14.18 11.96 -7.58
CA THR A 385 -14.44 13.17 -6.78
C THR A 385 -15.21 14.22 -7.58
N GLY A 386 -14.79 14.48 -8.83
CA GLY A 386 -15.43 15.45 -9.73
C GLY A 386 -16.91 15.15 -9.96
N ARG A 387 -17.24 13.88 -10.20
CA ARG A 387 -18.63 13.43 -10.30
C ARG A 387 -19.42 13.71 -9.03
N ALA A 388 -18.84 13.44 -7.86
CA ALA A 388 -19.53 13.62 -6.60
C ALA A 388 -19.85 15.10 -6.29
N ILE A 389 -18.95 16.04 -6.62
CA ILE A 389 -19.13 17.47 -6.34
C ILE A 389 -19.93 18.22 -7.42
N THR A 390 -20.03 17.70 -8.65
CA THR A 390 -20.73 18.33 -9.75
C THR A 390 -22.05 17.66 -10.12
N GLY A 391 -22.23 16.40 -9.71
CA GLY A 391 -23.36 15.55 -10.16
C GLY A 391 -23.21 15.04 -11.59
N ILE A 392 -22.11 15.37 -12.30
CA ILE A 392 -21.91 15.04 -13.72
C ILE A 392 -20.72 14.08 -13.85
N ALA A 393 -20.94 12.91 -14.47
CA ALA A 393 -19.86 11.98 -14.79
C ALA A 393 -19.06 12.50 -16.00
N ALA A 394 -17.72 12.53 -15.84
CA ALA A 394 -16.79 12.83 -16.93
C ALA A 394 -16.09 11.57 -17.46
N PHE A 395 -16.59 10.38 -17.09
CA PHE A 395 -16.20 9.12 -17.72
C PHE A 395 -16.86 8.98 -19.08
N VAL A 396 -16.11 8.46 -20.04
CA VAL A 396 -16.60 8.15 -21.39
C VAL A 396 -17.39 6.85 -21.38
#